data_a30ef55406ae5c6fae8a7909658e4e7d
#
_entry.id   a30ef55406ae5c6fae8a7909658e4e7d
#
_cell.length_a   1.000
_cell.length_b   1.000
_cell.length_c   1.000
_cell.angle_alpha   90.00
_cell.angle_beta   90.00
_cell.angle_gamma   90.00
#
_symmetry.space_group_name_H-M   'P 1'
#
loop_
_entity.id
_entity.type
_entity.pdbx_description
1 polymer ?
#
loop_
_entity_poly.entity_id
_entity_poly.type
_entity_poly.pdbx_seq_one_letter_code
_entity_poly.pdbx_strand_id
1 'polypeptide(L)'
;VLSAVSVPVLGESTDSASSIPDLETLVVVSSRQDEPLRRIATSVTVLDEEQLKARGLASLADVLRSVPSVSVNNSGGIGKTTSLQVRGESGFRTLVQIDGIDISDPTGLQSGAHIEHIMSSNLQRVELLRGPQGMLYGADAGGVLDISTRREDEGQRFELSAEGGSYDTERYNASASGANETLDYFLSAAALETDGFNTSSDDTELRDDDGYDNETLHGRVGWNISELWRVEAVARDTDASGEYDRCGWPSQDDCNFDFSQESARVSLAHNGEDGQQELAYSHSDLKRIYIGGGTSYEYEGDIEKLNLTGSHGFSREHGMVYGVEHREDTSGDLDRDQWAVYSEYRGSYADQAYVTLGLRHDNNSDFGRFNSFRVSSAYLFEDVANGTVKIKSSYGTGFRAPSLYEVNHNATATDRLTSEPLELPILSPEESRGLDLGVEYFGENSLYLEFVLFKQVIDKEIGWNNDAFGYLQSKGTSKSRGVELIAETQVTDTLLLSANYTYTDAEQADDSPRPRIPKHLANLGFTYKPTGALSLLVNLRSSAGAEDTDGSSIDDYQVLDASVRYQLNNATTVYIRGENLADEDYEEVPGYNTAGAAAYAGVEFSF
;
A
#
# COMPACT_ATOMS: atom_id res chain seq x y z
N VAL A 1 -54.26 -34.16 -11.25
CA VAL A 1 -53.41 -33.19 -11.92
C VAL A 1 -52.32 -32.84 -10.93
N LEU A 2 -51.20 -33.54 -11.00
CA LEU A 2 -50.00 -33.23 -10.24
C LEU A 2 -49.17 -32.19 -11.05
N SER A 3 -48.99 -31.01 -10.50
CA SER A 3 -48.05 -30.02 -11.03
C SER A 3 -46.66 -30.35 -10.53
N ALA A 4 -45.76 -30.67 -11.44
CA ALA A 4 -44.34 -30.82 -11.16
C ALA A 4 -43.73 -29.41 -10.87
N VAL A 5 -43.17 -29.25 -9.70
CA VAL A 5 -42.33 -28.10 -9.34
C VAL A 5 -40.94 -28.39 -9.93
N SER A 6 -40.57 -27.64 -10.96
CA SER A 6 -39.19 -27.65 -11.46
C SER A 6 -38.32 -26.83 -10.49
N VAL A 7 -37.41 -27.51 -9.83
CA VAL A 7 -36.29 -26.88 -9.09
C VAL A 7 -35.33 -26.35 -10.14
N PRO A 8 -34.96 -25.04 -10.11
CA PRO A 8 -33.88 -24.57 -10.97
C PRO A 8 -32.58 -25.21 -10.51
N VAL A 9 -31.91 -25.88 -11.43
CA VAL A 9 -30.51 -26.29 -11.29
C VAL A 9 -29.71 -24.99 -11.29
N LEU A 10 -29.22 -24.60 -10.13
CA LEU A 10 -28.18 -23.58 -10.02
C LEU A 10 -26.97 -24.09 -10.81
N GLY A 11 -26.69 -23.48 -11.94
CA GLY A 11 -25.45 -23.67 -12.66
C GLY A 11 -24.31 -23.26 -11.71
N GLU A 12 -23.43 -24.22 -11.44
CA GLU A 12 -22.12 -23.92 -10.89
C GLU A 12 -21.42 -22.95 -11.85
N SER A 13 -21.30 -21.71 -11.46
CA SER A 13 -20.31 -20.82 -12.06
C SER A 13 -18.94 -21.25 -11.52
N THR A 14 -18.31 -22.20 -12.23
CA THR A 14 -16.90 -22.51 -12.05
C THR A 14 -16.07 -21.48 -12.82
N ASP A 15 -16.15 -20.22 -12.44
CA ASP A 15 -15.10 -19.26 -12.69
C ASP A 15 -14.41 -19.00 -11.35
N SER A 16 -13.49 -19.92 -10.98
CA SER A 16 -12.41 -19.56 -10.09
C SER A 16 -11.56 -18.55 -10.86
N ALA A 17 -11.74 -17.26 -10.56
CA ALA A 17 -10.88 -16.23 -11.08
C ALA A 17 -9.43 -16.67 -10.83
N SER A 18 -8.64 -16.79 -11.90
CA SER A 18 -7.23 -17.13 -11.80
C SER A 18 -6.55 -15.98 -11.04
N SER A 19 -5.85 -16.29 -9.95
CA SER A 19 -5.05 -15.30 -9.21
C SER A 19 -3.85 -14.77 -10.02
N ILE A 20 -3.61 -15.34 -11.19
CA ILE A 20 -2.54 -14.94 -12.12
C ILE A 20 -3.06 -13.81 -13.00
N PRO A 21 -2.32 -12.69 -13.13
CA PRO A 21 -2.70 -11.58 -13.99
C PRO A 21 -2.95 -12.01 -15.45
N ASP A 22 -3.99 -11.51 -16.04
CA ASP A 22 -4.28 -11.64 -17.46
C ASP A 22 -4.49 -10.26 -18.12
N LEU A 23 -4.64 -10.23 -19.45
CA LEU A 23 -4.81 -8.99 -20.20
C LEU A 23 -6.10 -8.22 -19.86
N GLU A 24 -7.10 -8.91 -19.32
CA GLU A 24 -8.41 -8.33 -18.94
C GLU A 24 -8.48 -8.01 -17.44
N THR A 25 -7.45 -8.34 -16.65
CA THR A 25 -7.41 -7.94 -15.22
C THR A 25 -7.63 -6.44 -15.11
N LEU A 26 -8.69 -6.04 -14.43
CA LEU A 26 -9.01 -4.62 -14.24
C LEU A 26 -8.09 -4.01 -13.18
N VAL A 27 -7.65 -2.79 -13.39
CA VAL A 27 -6.80 -2.01 -12.48
C VAL A 27 -7.34 -0.59 -12.38
N VAL A 28 -7.50 -0.08 -11.17
CA VAL A 28 -8.03 1.26 -10.89
C VAL A 28 -6.92 2.27 -10.62
N VAL A 29 -5.90 1.86 -9.83
CA VAL A 29 -4.87 2.77 -9.31
C VAL A 29 -4.09 3.52 -10.39
N SER A 30 -3.92 2.95 -11.57
CA SER A 30 -3.17 3.62 -12.64
C SER A 30 -3.90 4.81 -13.26
N SER A 31 -5.22 4.87 -13.11
CA SER A 31 -6.07 5.73 -13.93
C SER A 31 -7.29 6.33 -13.21
N ARG A 32 -7.51 6.00 -11.95
CA ARG A 32 -8.75 6.31 -11.19
C ARG A 32 -10.03 5.78 -11.84
N GLN A 33 -9.90 4.76 -12.68
CA GLN A 33 -11.01 4.08 -13.37
C GLN A 33 -10.60 2.64 -13.67
N ASP A 34 -11.58 1.76 -13.78
CA ASP A 34 -11.36 0.38 -14.24
C ASP A 34 -10.77 0.36 -15.65
N GLU A 35 -9.53 -0.05 -15.76
CA GLU A 35 -8.84 -0.24 -17.04
C GLU A 35 -8.23 -1.63 -17.10
N PRO A 36 -8.41 -2.38 -18.20
CA PRO A 36 -7.80 -3.68 -18.36
C PRO A 36 -6.28 -3.57 -18.47
N LEU A 37 -5.57 -4.51 -17.87
CA LEU A 37 -4.10 -4.55 -17.80
C LEU A 37 -3.45 -4.42 -19.19
N ARG A 38 -4.11 -4.89 -20.27
CA ARG A 38 -3.63 -4.71 -21.65
C ARG A 38 -3.35 -3.24 -22.01
N ARG A 39 -4.09 -2.30 -21.45
CA ARG A 39 -3.97 -0.86 -21.72
C ARG A 39 -2.97 -0.15 -20.82
N ILE A 40 -2.56 -0.78 -19.74
CA ILE A 40 -1.72 -0.16 -18.72
C ILE A 40 -0.24 -0.37 -19.05
N ALA A 41 0.49 0.71 -19.17
CA ALA A 41 1.91 0.70 -19.51
C ALA A 41 2.83 0.95 -18.30
N THR A 42 2.27 1.26 -17.14
CA THR A 42 2.97 1.40 -15.86
C THR A 42 3.12 0.07 -15.14
N SER A 43 4.05 -0.03 -14.21
CA SER A 43 4.23 -1.23 -13.39
C SER A 43 3.24 -1.22 -12.24
N VAL A 44 2.34 -2.20 -12.22
CA VAL A 44 1.28 -2.36 -11.20
C VAL A 44 1.32 -3.78 -10.65
N THR A 45 1.09 -3.92 -9.36
CA THR A 45 0.78 -5.20 -8.71
C THR A 45 -0.62 -5.15 -8.15
N VAL A 46 -1.38 -6.22 -8.34
CA VAL A 46 -2.73 -6.39 -7.80
C VAL A 46 -2.73 -7.61 -6.91
N LEU A 47 -3.20 -7.47 -5.69
CA LEU A 47 -3.50 -8.58 -4.77
C LEU A 47 -5.01 -8.63 -4.56
N ASP A 48 -5.62 -9.74 -4.87
CA ASP A 48 -7.04 -9.98 -4.64
C ASP A 48 -7.33 -10.59 -3.27
N GLU A 49 -8.60 -10.70 -2.91
CA GLU A 49 -9.04 -11.25 -1.62
C GLU A 49 -8.53 -12.68 -1.38
N GLU A 50 -8.49 -13.51 -2.43
CA GLU A 50 -8.02 -14.91 -2.31
C GLU A 50 -6.53 -14.95 -1.96
N GLN A 51 -5.72 -14.12 -2.61
CA GLN A 51 -4.29 -13.99 -2.32
C GLN A 51 -4.03 -13.43 -0.92
N LEU A 52 -4.81 -12.44 -0.48
CA LEU A 52 -4.74 -11.86 0.86
C LEU A 52 -5.08 -12.91 1.93
N LYS A 53 -6.21 -13.61 1.78
CA LYS A 53 -6.64 -14.66 2.70
C LYS A 53 -5.72 -15.89 2.72
N ALA A 54 -5.14 -16.26 1.56
CA ALA A 54 -4.23 -17.40 1.48
C ALA A 54 -2.96 -17.18 2.31
N ARG A 55 -2.42 -15.97 2.31
CA ARG A 55 -1.27 -15.62 3.14
C ARG A 55 -1.60 -15.65 4.63
N GLY A 56 -2.80 -15.18 5.00
CA GLY A 56 -3.31 -15.22 6.38
C GLY A 56 -2.59 -14.30 7.36
N LEU A 57 -1.62 -13.49 6.91
CA LEU A 57 -0.83 -12.59 7.74
C LEU A 57 -1.70 -11.51 8.40
N ALA A 58 -1.34 -11.07 9.60
CA ALA A 58 -2.18 -10.19 10.38
C ALA A 58 -2.17 -8.74 9.87
N SER A 59 -1.00 -8.21 9.52
CA SER A 59 -0.83 -6.85 9.04
C SER A 59 -0.74 -6.77 7.51
N LEU A 60 -1.12 -5.62 6.95
CA LEU A 60 -0.90 -5.34 5.53
C LEU A 60 0.59 -5.22 5.22
N ALA A 61 1.40 -4.68 6.11
CA ALA A 61 2.84 -4.56 5.94
C ALA A 61 3.48 -5.93 5.67
N ASP A 62 3.11 -6.97 6.42
CA ASP A 62 3.63 -8.32 6.23
C ASP A 62 3.18 -8.93 4.90
N VAL A 63 1.93 -8.69 4.48
CA VAL A 63 1.45 -9.10 3.16
C VAL A 63 2.29 -8.48 2.05
N LEU A 64 2.65 -7.21 2.18
CA LEU A 64 3.40 -6.47 1.18
C LEU A 64 4.87 -6.91 1.06
N ARG A 65 5.45 -7.61 2.06
CA ARG A 65 6.82 -8.17 1.99
C ARG A 65 7.02 -9.15 0.83
N SER A 66 5.96 -9.76 0.34
CA SER A 66 5.99 -10.69 -0.81
C SER A 66 5.76 -10.01 -2.17
N VAL A 67 5.51 -8.70 -2.19
CA VAL A 67 5.26 -7.93 -3.42
C VAL A 67 6.58 -7.52 -4.07
N PRO A 68 6.71 -7.62 -5.40
CA PRO A 68 7.92 -7.21 -6.11
C PRO A 68 8.31 -5.76 -5.84
N SER A 69 9.59 -5.51 -5.61
CA SER A 69 10.18 -4.18 -5.34
C SER A 69 9.70 -3.50 -4.06
N VAL A 70 9.08 -4.23 -3.17
CA VAL A 70 8.68 -3.75 -1.85
C VAL A 70 9.61 -4.31 -0.80
N SER A 71 10.24 -3.45 -0.02
CA SER A 71 10.88 -3.80 1.25
C SER A 71 10.13 -3.14 2.40
N VAL A 72 10.13 -3.83 3.52
CA VAL A 72 9.51 -3.37 4.77
C VAL A 72 10.59 -3.45 5.85
N ASN A 73 10.83 -2.36 6.53
CA ASN A 73 11.70 -2.32 7.72
C ASN A 73 10.82 -2.07 8.93
N ASN A 74 10.83 -2.99 9.86
CA ASN A 74 10.03 -2.95 11.08
C ASN A 74 10.94 -2.97 12.31
N SER A 75 10.59 -2.19 13.32
CA SER A 75 11.38 -2.01 14.54
C SER A 75 10.75 -2.78 15.70
N GLY A 76 10.65 -4.13 15.59
CA GLY A 76 10.25 -4.95 16.72
C GLY A 76 8.89 -5.65 16.64
N GLY A 77 8.40 -5.99 15.45
CA GLY A 77 7.18 -6.80 15.28
C GLY A 77 5.91 -6.01 14.97
N ILE A 78 4.76 -6.66 15.17
CA ILE A 78 3.47 -6.08 14.80
C ILE A 78 3.15 -4.81 15.58
N GLY A 79 2.61 -3.80 14.88
CA GLY A 79 2.25 -2.51 15.47
C GLY A 79 3.42 -1.56 15.74
N LYS A 80 4.67 -2.02 15.61
CA LYS A 80 5.85 -1.18 15.81
C LYS A 80 6.16 -0.39 14.55
N THR A 81 6.92 0.70 14.70
CA THR A 81 7.28 1.61 13.60
C THR A 81 7.72 0.83 12.36
N THR A 82 7.02 1.05 11.27
CA THR A 82 7.21 0.29 10.03
C THR A 82 7.38 1.23 8.85
N SER A 83 8.47 1.06 8.11
CA SER A 83 8.73 1.81 6.87
C SER A 83 8.51 0.92 5.66
N LEU A 84 7.56 1.29 4.81
CA LEU A 84 7.35 0.67 3.50
C LEU A 84 8.24 1.37 2.48
N GLN A 85 9.04 0.62 1.74
CA GLN A 85 9.85 1.19 0.66
C GLN A 85 9.49 0.54 -0.67
N VAL A 86 9.28 1.38 -1.69
CA VAL A 86 8.97 0.93 -3.04
C VAL A 86 10.11 1.32 -3.96
N ARG A 87 10.80 0.32 -4.56
CA ARG A 87 11.97 0.56 -5.42
C ARG A 87 13.08 1.34 -4.73
N GLY A 88 13.24 1.16 -3.41
CA GLY A 88 14.22 1.88 -2.60
C GLY A 88 13.84 3.33 -2.27
N GLU A 89 12.63 3.76 -2.55
CA GLU A 89 12.11 5.05 -2.12
C GLU A 89 11.38 4.92 -0.78
N SER A 90 11.62 5.87 0.11
CA SER A 90 11.07 5.87 1.47
C SER A 90 9.54 5.93 1.49
N GLY A 91 8.92 5.34 2.50
CA GLY A 91 7.48 5.14 2.62
C GLY A 91 6.64 6.42 2.55
N PHE A 92 7.16 7.52 3.08
CA PHE A 92 6.50 8.83 2.98
C PHE A 92 6.38 9.40 1.56
N ARG A 93 7.01 8.76 0.56
CA ARG A 93 6.85 9.08 -0.88
C ARG A 93 5.81 8.20 -1.55
N THR A 94 5.20 7.27 -0.82
CA THR A 94 4.12 6.42 -1.33
C THR A 94 2.80 6.90 -0.73
N LEU A 95 1.89 7.36 -1.58
CA LEU A 95 0.53 7.69 -1.15
C LEU A 95 -0.22 6.41 -0.82
N VAL A 96 -0.85 6.36 0.35
CA VAL A 96 -1.71 5.23 0.77
C VAL A 96 -3.15 5.70 0.89
N GLN A 97 -4.06 4.98 0.24
CA GLN A 97 -5.49 5.27 0.29
C GLN A 97 -6.29 4.01 0.66
N ILE A 98 -7.35 4.17 1.44
CA ILE A 98 -8.34 3.13 1.74
C ILE A 98 -9.72 3.62 1.29
N ASP A 99 -10.37 2.91 0.36
CA ASP A 99 -11.66 3.31 -0.26
C ASP A 99 -11.69 4.79 -0.71
N GLY A 100 -10.55 5.27 -1.25
CA GLY A 100 -10.38 6.63 -1.75
C GLY A 100 -10.14 7.71 -0.69
N ILE A 101 -9.90 7.32 0.57
CA ILE A 101 -9.49 8.23 1.66
C ILE A 101 -7.96 8.20 1.77
N ASP A 102 -7.32 9.35 1.72
CA ASP A 102 -5.90 9.52 2.01
C ASP A 102 -5.66 9.39 3.52
N ILE A 103 -4.84 8.42 3.93
CA ILE A 103 -4.56 8.11 5.34
C ILE A 103 -3.15 8.52 5.78
N SER A 104 -2.52 9.44 5.05
CA SER A 104 -1.21 9.99 5.41
C SER A 104 -1.27 10.78 6.72
N ASP A 105 -0.16 10.84 7.44
CA ASP A 105 0.02 11.63 8.65
C ASP A 105 0.61 13.01 8.31
N PRO A 106 -0.17 14.11 8.41
CA PRO A 106 0.34 15.45 8.13
C PRO A 106 1.27 15.99 9.22
N THR A 107 1.30 15.36 10.41
CA THR A 107 2.07 15.80 11.58
C THR A 107 3.48 15.21 11.62
N GLY A 108 3.77 14.22 10.78
CA GLY A 108 5.04 13.52 10.74
C GLY A 108 6.20 14.41 10.31
N LEU A 109 7.43 14.03 10.71
CA LEU A 109 8.66 14.62 10.15
C LEU A 109 8.62 14.57 8.63
N GLN A 110 8.03 13.52 8.09
CA GLN A 110 7.75 13.30 6.68
C GLN A 110 6.35 12.69 6.61
N SER A 111 5.46 13.28 5.82
CA SER A 111 4.04 12.93 5.79
C SER A 111 3.84 11.57 5.10
N GLY A 112 3.84 10.48 5.85
CA GLY A 112 3.59 9.11 5.38
C GLY A 112 2.43 8.47 6.13
N ALA A 113 1.89 7.36 5.61
CA ALA A 113 0.87 6.59 6.31
C ALA A 113 1.50 5.65 7.35
N HIS A 114 0.81 5.42 8.47
CA HIS A 114 1.15 4.44 9.50
C HIS A 114 0.64 3.06 9.09
N ILE A 115 1.38 2.39 8.19
CA ILE A 115 0.97 1.09 7.63
C ILE A 115 0.98 -0.03 8.66
N GLU A 116 1.69 0.11 9.76
CA GLU A 116 1.74 -0.79 10.91
C GLU A 116 0.37 -0.98 11.57
N HIS A 117 -0.52 0.00 11.45
CA HIS A 117 -1.86 -0.04 12.02
C HIS A 117 -2.94 -0.50 11.03
N ILE A 118 -2.56 -0.87 9.80
CA ILE A 118 -3.50 -1.40 8.80
C ILE A 118 -3.55 -2.92 8.91
N MET A 119 -4.67 -3.43 9.44
CA MET A 119 -4.95 -4.86 9.48
C MET A 119 -5.24 -5.40 8.08
N SER A 120 -4.80 -6.63 7.78
CA SER A 120 -5.09 -7.30 6.51
C SER A 120 -6.53 -7.82 6.39
N SER A 121 -7.26 -7.86 7.50
CA SER A 121 -8.65 -8.33 7.56
C SER A 121 -9.58 -7.45 6.73
N ASN A 122 -10.56 -8.07 6.07
CA ASN A 122 -11.63 -7.36 5.33
C ASN A 122 -11.18 -6.56 4.09
N LEU A 123 -9.94 -6.69 3.69
CA LEU A 123 -9.47 -6.14 2.43
C LEU A 123 -9.87 -7.06 1.28
N GLN A 124 -10.47 -6.48 0.23
CA GLN A 124 -10.81 -7.20 -0.98
C GLN A 124 -9.68 -7.12 -2.01
N ARG A 125 -9.04 -5.97 -2.06
CA ARG A 125 -8.08 -5.68 -3.12
C ARG A 125 -7.02 -4.69 -2.65
N VAL A 126 -5.79 -4.95 -3.01
CA VAL A 126 -4.66 -4.06 -2.81
C VAL A 126 -3.96 -3.86 -4.15
N GLU A 127 -3.86 -2.63 -4.59
CA GLU A 127 -3.18 -2.25 -5.83
C GLU A 127 -1.97 -1.38 -5.52
N LEU A 128 -0.81 -1.74 -6.01
CA LEU A 128 0.42 -0.95 -5.89
C LEU A 128 0.88 -0.47 -7.27
N LEU A 129 0.76 0.83 -7.51
CA LEU A 129 1.37 1.52 -8.64
C LEU A 129 2.79 1.94 -8.26
N ARG A 130 3.81 1.42 -8.95
CA ARG A 130 5.22 1.64 -8.61
C ARG A 130 5.82 2.83 -9.36
N GLY A 131 6.62 3.64 -8.65
CA GLY A 131 7.35 4.76 -9.21
C GLY A 131 6.56 6.06 -9.32
N PRO A 132 7.15 7.16 -9.84
CA PRO A 132 6.55 8.48 -9.93
C PRO A 132 5.49 8.56 -11.04
N GLN A 133 4.53 7.64 -10.98
CA GLN A 133 3.42 7.51 -11.91
C GLN A 133 2.12 8.08 -11.31
N GLY A 134 2.21 8.58 -10.08
CA GLY A 134 1.07 9.09 -9.31
C GLY A 134 0.56 10.48 -9.72
N MET A 135 0.83 10.94 -10.93
CA MET A 135 0.43 12.27 -11.42
C MET A 135 -1.05 12.57 -11.18
N LEU A 136 -1.95 11.61 -11.36
CA LEU A 136 -3.39 11.78 -11.11
C LEU A 136 -3.72 11.96 -9.62
N TYR A 137 -2.87 11.49 -8.72
CA TYR A 137 -3.11 11.49 -7.27
C TYR A 137 -2.43 12.66 -6.54
N GLY A 138 -1.52 13.37 -7.20
CA GLY A 138 -0.80 14.50 -6.60
C GLY A 138 0.61 14.16 -6.15
N ALA A 139 1.01 14.66 -5.05
CA ALA A 139 2.36 15.03 -4.70
C ALA A 139 3.41 13.94 -4.51
N ASP A 140 3.22 12.65 -4.54
CA ASP A 140 4.29 11.73 -4.13
C ASP A 140 4.95 10.92 -5.24
N ALA A 141 6.26 10.70 -5.07
CA ALA A 141 7.17 10.14 -6.06
C ALA A 141 7.34 8.61 -5.99
N GLY A 142 7.06 8.00 -4.83
CA GLY A 142 7.31 6.57 -4.60
C GLY A 142 6.30 5.66 -5.27
N GLY A 143 5.06 6.11 -5.39
CA GLY A 143 3.96 5.34 -5.93
C GLY A 143 2.63 5.60 -5.26
N VAL A 144 1.67 4.72 -5.52
CA VAL A 144 0.34 4.76 -4.91
C VAL A 144 -0.03 3.36 -4.46
N LEU A 145 -0.35 3.21 -3.20
CA LEU A 145 -0.96 2.02 -2.63
C LEU A 145 -2.45 2.29 -2.41
N ASP A 146 -3.28 1.66 -3.23
CA ASP A 146 -4.74 1.78 -3.18
C ASP A 146 -5.35 0.50 -2.61
N ILE A 147 -6.13 0.65 -1.56
CA ILE A 147 -6.72 -0.43 -0.80
C ILE A 147 -8.23 -0.31 -0.88
N SER A 148 -8.88 -1.38 -1.30
CA SER A 148 -10.34 -1.44 -1.38
C SER A 148 -10.89 -2.49 -0.42
N THR A 149 -11.96 -2.13 0.29
CA THR A 149 -12.74 -3.07 1.10
C THR A 149 -13.75 -3.81 0.24
N ARG A 150 -14.36 -4.85 0.80
CA ARG A 150 -15.26 -5.76 0.06
C ARG A 150 -16.46 -5.03 -0.56
N ARG A 151 -16.75 -5.38 -1.81
CA ARG A 151 -17.96 -5.02 -2.55
C ARG A 151 -18.65 -6.30 -3.01
N GLU A 152 -19.94 -6.42 -2.73
CA GLU A 152 -20.78 -7.49 -3.29
C GLU A 152 -21.51 -6.94 -4.51
N ASP A 153 -21.74 -7.81 -5.49
CA ASP A 153 -22.56 -7.47 -6.65
C ASP A 153 -24.03 -7.75 -6.39
N GLU A 154 -24.34 -8.85 -5.67
CA GLU A 154 -25.68 -9.27 -5.31
C GLU A 154 -25.67 -10.16 -4.06
N GLY A 155 -26.74 -10.11 -3.27
CA GLY A 155 -26.92 -10.97 -2.12
C GLY A 155 -26.43 -10.37 -0.81
N GLN A 156 -26.18 -11.23 0.17
CA GLN A 156 -25.68 -10.86 1.49
C GLN A 156 -24.64 -11.88 1.95
N ARG A 157 -23.64 -11.41 2.69
CA ARG A 157 -22.60 -12.24 3.28
C ARG A 157 -22.25 -11.73 4.67
N PHE A 158 -22.12 -12.67 5.60
CA PHE A 158 -21.66 -12.41 6.95
C PHE A 158 -20.42 -13.27 7.19
N GLU A 159 -19.36 -12.67 7.71
CA GLU A 159 -18.15 -13.39 8.09
C GLU A 159 -17.79 -13.10 9.55
N LEU A 160 -17.38 -14.15 10.24
CA LEU A 160 -16.82 -14.08 11.58
C LEU A 160 -15.54 -14.88 11.59
N SER A 161 -14.48 -14.36 12.18
CA SER A 161 -13.25 -15.13 12.36
C SER A 161 -12.67 -14.90 13.75
N ALA A 162 -11.99 -15.93 14.27
CA ALA A 162 -11.19 -15.88 15.46
C ALA A 162 -9.91 -16.66 15.25
N GLU A 163 -8.79 -16.12 15.70
CA GLU A 163 -7.46 -16.71 15.64
C GLU A 163 -6.75 -16.50 16.97
N GLY A 164 -5.92 -17.47 17.37
CA GLY A 164 -5.02 -17.35 18.50
C GLY A 164 -3.72 -18.10 18.25
N GLY A 165 -2.63 -17.72 18.92
CA GLY A 165 -1.34 -18.35 18.69
C GLY A 165 -0.18 -17.81 19.50
N SER A 166 1.02 -17.88 18.91
CA SER A 166 2.27 -17.41 19.51
C SER A 166 2.19 -15.97 19.99
N TYR A 167 2.98 -15.62 20.99
CA TYR A 167 3.04 -14.29 21.63
C TYR A 167 1.71 -13.87 22.27
N ASP A 168 0.93 -14.84 22.78
CA ASP A 168 -0.44 -14.67 23.27
C ASP A 168 -1.34 -13.82 22.37
N THR A 169 -1.10 -13.96 21.04
CA THR A 169 -1.84 -13.22 20.03
C THR A 169 -3.27 -13.74 19.89
N GLU A 170 -4.23 -12.83 19.99
CA GLU A 170 -5.64 -13.05 19.70
C GLU A 170 -6.10 -12.08 18.60
N ARG A 171 -6.84 -12.58 17.61
CA ARG A 171 -7.41 -11.77 16.54
C ARG A 171 -8.85 -12.14 16.28
N TYR A 172 -9.70 -11.14 16.26
CA TYR A 172 -11.12 -11.28 16.00
C TYR A 172 -11.54 -10.39 14.84
N ASN A 173 -12.46 -10.89 14.04
CA ASN A 173 -13.03 -10.13 12.96
C ASN A 173 -14.49 -10.50 12.72
N ALA A 174 -15.31 -9.48 12.46
CA ALA A 174 -16.69 -9.61 12.08
C ALA A 174 -16.98 -8.69 10.90
N SER A 175 -17.65 -9.18 9.87
CA SER A 175 -18.10 -8.34 8.76
C SER A 175 -19.48 -8.74 8.24
N ALA A 176 -20.17 -7.76 7.67
CA ALA A 176 -21.45 -7.90 6.99
C ALA A 176 -21.41 -7.10 5.70
N SER A 177 -21.68 -7.74 4.59
CA SER A 177 -21.78 -7.11 3.28
C SER A 177 -23.07 -7.52 2.58
N GLY A 178 -23.53 -6.69 1.66
CA GLY A 178 -24.68 -7.05 0.85
C GLY A 178 -24.95 -6.02 -0.23
N ALA A 179 -25.58 -6.48 -1.30
CA ALA A 179 -25.97 -5.64 -2.42
C ALA A 179 -27.31 -6.05 -3.03
N ASN A 180 -27.97 -5.08 -3.60
CA ASN A 180 -29.07 -5.21 -4.54
C ASN A 180 -29.01 -4.05 -5.55
N GLU A 181 -29.92 -3.98 -6.49
CA GLU A 181 -29.95 -2.94 -7.53
C GLU A 181 -29.89 -1.49 -6.99
N THR A 182 -30.35 -1.25 -5.77
CA THR A 182 -30.49 0.08 -5.19
C THR A 182 -29.43 0.41 -4.14
N LEU A 183 -29.06 -0.57 -3.31
CA LEU A 183 -28.21 -0.37 -2.14
C LEU A 183 -27.16 -1.45 -2.07
N ASP A 184 -25.92 -1.04 -1.78
CA ASP A 184 -24.86 -1.93 -1.32
C ASP A 184 -24.28 -1.40 0.00
N TYR A 185 -23.75 -2.32 0.81
CA TYR A 185 -23.11 -1.97 2.06
C TYR A 185 -22.00 -2.95 2.43
N PHE A 186 -21.05 -2.45 3.17
CA PHE A 186 -20.04 -3.23 3.87
C PHE A 186 -19.80 -2.62 5.25
N LEU A 187 -19.84 -3.45 6.28
CA LEU A 187 -19.57 -3.07 7.67
C LEU A 187 -18.59 -4.08 8.25
N SER A 188 -17.58 -3.64 8.96
CA SER A 188 -16.63 -4.54 9.62
C SER A 188 -16.11 -3.98 10.93
N ALA A 189 -15.77 -4.91 11.83
CA ALA A 189 -15.05 -4.67 13.06
C ALA A 189 -13.92 -5.69 13.16
N ALA A 190 -12.72 -5.25 13.46
CA ALA A 190 -11.56 -6.09 13.66
C ALA A 190 -10.84 -5.68 14.94
N ALA A 191 -10.36 -6.66 15.70
CA ALA A 191 -9.53 -6.45 16.87
C ALA A 191 -8.34 -7.40 16.85
N LEU A 192 -7.19 -6.93 17.29
CA LEU A 192 -5.98 -7.70 17.48
C LEU A 192 -5.34 -7.28 18.81
N GLU A 193 -4.97 -8.26 19.63
CA GLU A 193 -4.22 -8.10 20.87
C GLU A 193 -3.06 -9.09 20.86
N THR A 194 -1.88 -8.67 21.29
CA THR A 194 -0.71 -9.54 21.42
C THR A 194 0.21 -9.02 22.54
N ASP A 195 0.74 -9.92 23.34
CA ASP A 195 1.79 -9.58 24.33
C ASP A 195 3.11 -9.23 23.62
N GLY A 196 3.30 -9.66 22.37
CA GLY A 196 4.51 -9.36 21.60
C GLY A 196 5.74 -10.09 22.11
N PHE A 197 6.88 -9.45 21.97
CA PHE A 197 8.19 -9.90 22.46
C PHE A 197 9.05 -8.67 22.70
N ASN A 198 10.13 -8.80 23.50
CA ASN A 198 11.10 -7.71 23.72
C ASN A 198 11.63 -7.18 22.39
N THR A 199 11.34 -5.91 22.05
CA THR A 199 11.67 -5.32 20.74
C THR A 199 13.14 -4.93 20.62
N SER A 200 13.84 -4.63 21.73
CA SER A 200 15.25 -4.24 21.71
C SER A 200 16.18 -5.45 21.89
N SER A 201 17.10 -5.67 20.95
CA SER A 201 18.13 -6.69 21.09
C SER A 201 19.20 -6.34 22.15
N ASP A 202 19.31 -5.06 22.50
CA ASP A 202 20.28 -4.53 23.48
C ASP A 202 19.69 -4.39 24.90
N ASP A 203 18.36 -4.56 25.06
CA ASP A 203 17.76 -4.49 26.39
C ASP A 203 18.15 -5.71 27.23
N THR A 204 18.93 -5.43 28.26
CA THR A 204 19.41 -6.43 29.21
C THR A 204 18.82 -6.27 30.61
N GLU A 205 18.08 -5.20 30.85
CA GLU A 205 17.60 -4.82 32.18
C GLU A 205 16.12 -5.13 32.39
N LEU A 206 15.25 -4.65 31.52
CA LEU A 206 13.79 -4.88 31.61
C LEU A 206 13.39 -6.21 30.98
N ARG A 207 13.80 -6.49 29.76
CA ARG A 207 13.49 -7.71 29.00
C ARG A 207 12.02 -8.10 29.04
N ASP A 208 11.16 -7.09 29.06
CA ASP A 208 9.73 -7.26 28.99
C ASP A 208 9.28 -7.52 27.54
N ASP A 209 8.07 -7.98 27.41
CA ASP A 209 7.46 -8.16 26.12
C ASP A 209 6.71 -6.87 25.77
N ASP A 210 6.91 -6.37 24.54
CA ASP A 210 6.31 -5.14 24.03
C ASP A 210 4.99 -5.44 23.34
N GLY A 211 3.90 -5.28 24.07
CA GLY A 211 2.55 -5.58 23.60
C GLY A 211 2.02 -4.63 22.51
N TYR A 212 0.92 -5.03 21.88
CA TYR A 212 0.21 -4.22 20.89
C TYR A 212 -1.26 -4.57 20.82
N ASP A 213 -2.11 -3.54 20.81
CA ASP A 213 -3.55 -3.61 20.62
C ASP A 213 -3.96 -2.79 19.39
N ASN A 214 -4.94 -3.28 18.63
CA ASN A 214 -5.55 -2.55 17.52
C ASN A 214 -7.03 -2.89 17.40
N GLU A 215 -7.84 -1.87 17.38
CA GLU A 215 -9.26 -1.96 17.06
C GLU A 215 -9.55 -1.13 15.81
N THR A 216 -10.25 -1.72 14.84
CA THR A 216 -10.62 -1.05 13.61
C THR A 216 -12.08 -1.27 13.29
N LEU A 217 -12.82 -0.18 13.14
CA LEU A 217 -14.18 -0.16 12.61
C LEU A 217 -14.18 0.42 11.20
N HIS A 218 -14.91 -0.19 10.28
CA HIS A 218 -15.05 0.33 8.92
C HIS A 218 -16.46 0.13 8.41
N GLY A 219 -17.00 1.14 7.76
CA GLY A 219 -18.32 1.10 7.13
C GLY A 219 -18.35 1.82 5.79
N ARG A 220 -19.02 1.19 4.82
CA ARG A 220 -19.30 1.77 3.51
C ARG A 220 -20.75 1.49 3.15
N VAL A 221 -21.44 2.50 2.62
CA VAL A 221 -22.81 2.39 2.11
C VAL A 221 -22.90 3.12 0.76
N GLY A 222 -23.34 2.42 -0.26
CA GLY A 222 -23.61 2.96 -1.58
C GLY A 222 -25.08 2.90 -1.92
N TRP A 223 -25.62 3.99 -2.45
CA TRP A 223 -27.02 4.11 -2.84
C TRP A 223 -27.15 4.57 -4.28
N ASN A 224 -27.68 3.71 -5.14
CA ASN A 224 -28.06 4.04 -6.50
C ASN A 224 -29.41 4.77 -6.49
N ILE A 225 -29.38 6.12 -6.49
CA ILE A 225 -30.59 6.97 -6.52
C ILE A 225 -31.35 6.73 -7.83
N SER A 226 -30.61 6.47 -8.91
CA SER A 226 -31.11 6.08 -10.23
C SER A 226 -30.00 5.35 -10.99
N GLU A 227 -30.27 4.88 -12.21
CA GLU A 227 -29.27 4.30 -13.11
C GLU A 227 -28.08 5.25 -13.39
N LEU A 228 -28.30 6.56 -13.28
CA LEU A 228 -27.29 7.58 -13.57
C LEU A 228 -26.61 8.15 -12.32
N TRP A 229 -27.23 8.08 -11.16
CA TRP A 229 -26.76 8.77 -9.97
C TRP A 229 -26.55 7.81 -8.79
N ARG A 230 -25.35 7.87 -8.23
CA ARG A 230 -24.97 7.11 -7.04
C ARG A 230 -24.40 8.04 -5.96
N VAL A 231 -24.77 7.79 -4.71
CA VAL A 231 -24.14 8.38 -3.53
C VAL A 231 -23.41 7.26 -2.79
N GLU A 232 -22.22 7.52 -2.31
CA GLU A 232 -21.48 6.60 -1.45
C GLU A 232 -20.94 7.34 -0.23
N ALA A 233 -21.01 6.70 0.93
CA ALA A 233 -20.43 7.17 2.18
C ALA A 233 -19.52 6.08 2.74
N VAL A 234 -18.34 6.47 3.21
CA VAL A 234 -17.34 5.63 3.86
C VAL A 234 -16.97 6.27 5.19
N ALA A 235 -16.79 5.45 6.22
CA ALA A 235 -16.24 5.87 7.51
C ALA A 235 -15.32 4.78 8.03
N ARG A 236 -14.20 5.17 8.59
CA ARG A 236 -13.22 4.29 9.21
C ARG A 236 -12.70 4.92 10.50
N ASP A 237 -12.57 4.09 11.51
CA ASP A 237 -12.02 4.44 12.80
C ASP A 237 -10.99 3.38 13.17
N THR A 238 -9.80 3.80 13.59
CA THR A 238 -8.70 2.91 14.00
C THR A 238 -8.07 3.47 15.24
N ASP A 239 -8.16 2.70 16.33
CA ASP A 239 -7.44 2.95 17.57
C ASP A 239 -6.38 1.87 17.76
N ALA A 240 -5.17 2.28 18.14
CA ALA A 240 -4.09 1.36 18.44
C ALA A 240 -3.25 1.87 19.60
N SER A 241 -2.70 0.96 20.40
CA SER A 241 -1.77 1.27 21.47
C SER A 241 -0.70 0.18 21.55
N GLY A 242 0.43 0.50 22.15
CA GLY A 242 1.49 -0.48 22.33
C GLY A 242 2.68 0.05 23.08
N GLU A 243 3.54 -0.88 23.41
CA GLU A 243 4.82 -0.65 24.08
C GLU A 243 5.95 -0.70 23.06
N TYR A 244 7.06 -0.04 23.32
CA TYR A 244 8.23 -0.05 22.44
C TYR A 244 9.48 0.41 23.19
N ASP A 245 10.62 0.00 22.69
CA ASP A 245 11.92 0.29 23.26
C ASP A 245 12.67 1.42 22.55
N ARG A 246 13.79 1.84 23.16
CA ARG A 246 14.77 2.78 22.62
C ARG A 246 14.21 4.18 22.36
N CYS A 247 13.32 4.66 23.23
CA CYS A 247 12.80 6.01 23.17
C CYS A 247 13.63 7.01 24.01
N GLY A 248 13.47 8.29 23.72
CA GLY A 248 14.03 9.40 24.53
C GLY A 248 15.55 9.57 24.42
N TRP A 249 16.09 10.42 25.31
CA TRP A 249 17.52 10.65 25.45
C TRP A 249 17.87 10.91 26.93
N PRO A 250 18.68 10.08 27.61
CA PRO A 250 19.24 8.83 27.08
C PRO A 250 18.16 7.81 26.68
N SER A 251 18.52 6.81 25.84
CA SER A 251 17.61 5.77 25.40
C SER A 251 17.01 5.02 26.59
N GLN A 252 15.74 4.71 26.53
CA GLN A 252 14.97 3.99 27.53
C GLN A 252 14.13 2.90 26.84
N ASP A 253 13.83 1.84 27.56
CA ASP A 253 13.18 0.64 27.08
C ASP A 253 11.85 0.40 27.86
N ASP A 254 11.12 1.45 28.22
CA ASP A 254 9.80 1.44 28.88
C ASP A 254 8.98 2.61 28.28
N CYS A 255 8.52 2.42 27.09
CA CYS A 255 7.88 3.45 26.29
C CYS A 255 6.54 2.95 25.73
N ASN A 256 5.58 3.85 25.66
CA ASN A 256 4.23 3.54 25.19
C ASN A 256 3.83 4.52 24.09
N PHE A 257 2.94 4.09 23.22
CA PHE A 257 2.27 4.96 22.27
C PHE A 257 0.76 4.71 22.25
N ASP A 258 0.02 5.78 21.94
CA ASP A 258 -1.38 5.71 21.53
C ASP A 258 -1.50 6.32 20.13
N PHE A 259 -2.31 5.71 19.28
CA PHE A 259 -2.64 6.13 17.93
C PHE A 259 -4.13 6.07 17.71
N SER A 260 -4.70 7.11 17.11
CA SER A 260 -6.09 7.16 16.68
C SER A 260 -6.19 7.82 15.31
N GLN A 261 -6.97 7.24 14.40
CA GLN A 261 -7.26 7.83 13.10
C GLN A 261 -8.73 7.64 12.73
N GLU A 262 -9.47 8.75 12.70
CA GLU A 262 -10.85 8.81 12.24
C GLU A 262 -10.91 9.35 10.80
N SER A 263 -11.60 8.66 9.91
CA SER A 263 -11.66 9.05 8.50
C SER A 263 -13.06 8.88 7.94
N ALA A 264 -13.49 9.81 7.09
CA ALA A 264 -14.77 9.76 6.41
C ALA A 264 -14.68 10.28 4.97
N ARG A 265 -15.52 9.73 4.10
CA ARG A 265 -15.66 10.19 2.71
C ARG A 265 -17.13 10.13 2.30
N VAL A 266 -17.58 11.13 1.57
CA VAL A 266 -18.89 11.13 0.90
C VAL A 266 -18.68 11.50 -0.56
N SER A 267 -19.26 10.74 -1.47
CA SER A 267 -19.21 11.04 -2.89
C SER A 267 -20.57 11.00 -3.58
N LEU A 268 -20.70 11.78 -4.65
CA LEU A 268 -21.80 11.79 -5.59
C LEU A 268 -21.25 11.49 -6.98
N ALA A 269 -21.61 10.36 -7.53
CA ALA A 269 -21.20 9.94 -8.87
C ALA A 269 -22.36 10.07 -9.86
N HIS A 270 -22.04 10.51 -11.07
CA HIS A 270 -22.92 10.52 -12.23
C HIS A 270 -22.35 9.60 -13.31
N ASN A 271 -23.09 8.59 -13.71
CA ASN A 271 -22.73 7.59 -14.72
C ASN A 271 -23.48 7.88 -16.02
N GLY A 272 -22.88 8.68 -16.91
CA GLY A 272 -23.43 8.98 -18.22
C GLY A 272 -23.00 7.97 -19.30
N GLU A 273 -23.63 8.01 -20.46
CA GLU A 273 -23.32 7.10 -21.59
C GLU A 273 -21.88 7.25 -22.11
N ASP A 274 -21.33 8.46 -22.09
CA ASP A 274 -19.99 8.76 -22.63
C ASP A 274 -18.93 8.98 -21.53
N GLY A 275 -19.26 8.74 -20.24
CA GLY A 275 -18.30 8.91 -19.15
C GLY A 275 -18.94 9.09 -17.78
N GLN A 276 -18.10 9.11 -16.80
CA GLN A 276 -18.46 9.22 -15.39
C GLN A 276 -17.92 10.52 -14.81
N GLN A 277 -18.60 11.07 -13.81
CA GLN A 277 -18.11 12.18 -12.98
C GLN A 277 -18.37 11.85 -11.52
N GLU A 278 -17.42 12.14 -10.67
CA GLU A 278 -17.56 11.99 -9.22
C GLU A 278 -17.11 13.27 -8.52
N LEU A 279 -17.95 13.78 -7.64
CA LEU A 279 -17.60 14.80 -6.65
C LEU A 279 -17.49 14.11 -5.30
N ALA A 280 -16.32 14.19 -4.67
CA ALA A 280 -16.06 13.58 -3.38
C ALA A 280 -15.45 14.57 -2.40
N TYR A 281 -15.86 14.48 -1.15
CA TYR A 281 -15.24 15.13 0.00
C TYR A 281 -14.76 14.05 0.96
N SER A 282 -13.52 14.15 1.42
CA SER A 282 -12.96 13.28 2.47
C SER A 282 -12.28 14.11 3.55
N HIS A 283 -12.30 13.57 4.75
CA HIS A 283 -11.63 14.10 5.92
C HIS A 283 -10.97 12.93 6.66
N SER A 284 -9.75 13.13 7.14
CA SER A 284 -9.01 12.17 7.95
C SER A 284 -8.33 12.94 9.08
N ASP A 285 -8.74 12.70 10.31
CA ASP A 285 -8.14 13.22 11.54
C ASP A 285 -7.22 12.17 12.13
N LEU A 286 -6.05 12.58 12.60
CA LEU A 286 -5.05 11.70 13.17
C LEU A 286 -4.49 12.30 14.46
N LYS A 287 -4.42 11.45 15.48
CA LYS A 287 -3.80 11.77 16.76
C LYS A 287 -2.85 10.65 17.18
N ARG A 288 -1.66 11.03 17.66
CA ARG A 288 -0.71 10.08 18.24
C ARG A 288 -0.01 10.69 19.44
N ILE A 289 0.21 9.84 20.43
CA ILE A 289 0.86 10.20 21.69
C ILE A 289 2.01 9.23 21.90
N TYR A 290 3.19 9.73 22.16
CA TYR A 290 4.35 8.95 22.54
C TYR A 290 4.74 9.29 23.98
N ILE A 291 4.85 8.28 24.82
CA ILE A 291 5.14 8.40 26.25
C ILE A 291 6.46 7.66 26.54
N GLY A 292 7.43 8.34 27.10
CA GLY A 292 8.70 7.74 27.47
C GLY A 292 9.56 8.72 28.27
N GLY A 293 10.38 8.21 29.19
CA GLY A 293 11.27 9.03 30.00
C GLY A 293 10.57 10.07 30.89
N GLY A 294 9.32 9.82 31.26
CA GLY A 294 8.50 10.77 32.02
C GLY A 294 8.02 11.98 31.21
N THR A 295 8.11 11.92 29.89
CA THR A 295 7.63 12.95 28.95
C THR A 295 6.58 12.36 28.03
N SER A 296 5.57 13.15 27.68
CA SER A 296 4.56 12.81 26.67
C SER A 296 4.66 13.81 25.51
N TYR A 297 4.65 13.28 24.30
CA TYR A 297 4.62 14.05 23.05
C TYR A 297 3.33 13.74 22.31
N GLU A 298 2.52 14.76 22.06
CA GLU A 298 1.25 14.65 21.37
C GLU A 298 1.35 15.34 19.99
N TYR A 299 0.82 14.67 18.97
CA TYR A 299 0.75 15.15 17.60
C TYR A 299 -0.67 14.97 17.10
N GLU A 300 -1.25 16.04 16.58
CA GLU A 300 -2.63 16.07 16.09
C GLU A 300 -2.68 16.87 14.79
N GLY A 301 -3.39 16.35 13.80
CA GLY A 301 -3.55 16.98 12.51
C GLY A 301 -4.57 16.27 11.63
N ASP A 302 -5.02 16.97 10.60
CA ASP A 302 -6.04 16.45 9.69
C ASP A 302 -5.72 16.74 8.22
N ILE A 303 -6.38 15.98 7.36
CA ILE A 303 -6.37 16.16 5.91
C ILE A 303 -7.81 16.30 5.44
N GLU A 304 -8.14 17.42 4.84
CA GLU A 304 -9.38 17.64 4.11
C GLU A 304 -9.14 17.62 2.61
N LYS A 305 -10.01 16.94 1.87
CA LYS A 305 -9.87 16.86 0.41
C LYS A 305 -11.22 16.94 -0.27
N LEU A 306 -11.37 17.89 -1.20
CA LEU A 306 -12.49 17.99 -2.10
C LEU A 306 -11.99 17.75 -3.52
N ASN A 307 -12.52 16.73 -4.20
CA ASN A 307 -12.12 16.44 -5.56
C ASN A 307 -13.32 16.24 -6.49
N LEU A 308 -13.22 16.78 -7.70
CA LEU A 308 -14.06 16.47 -8.83
C LEU A 308 -13.22 15.70 -9.83
N THR A 309 -13.53 14.43 -10.05
CA THR A 309 -12.91 13.58 -11.08
C THR A 309 -13.93 13.25 -12.14
N GLY A 310 -13.53 13.27 -13.39
CA GLY A 310 -14.40 12.87 -14.49
C GLY A 310 -13.66 12.12 -15.56
N SER A 311 -14.42 11.34 -16.34
CA SER A 311 -13.97 10.74 -17.59
C SER A 311 -14.92 11.07 -18.71
N HIS A 312 -14.40 11.07 -19.94
CA HIS A 312 -15.21 11.21 -21.15
C HIS A 312 -14.61 10.40 -22.29
N GLY A 313 -15.40 9.50 -22.86
CA GLY A 313 -15.05 8.74 -24.05
C GLY A 313 -15.42 9.51 -25.31
N PHE A 314 -14.45 9.88 -26.13
CA PHE A 314 -14.68 10.51 -27.44
C PHE A 314 -15.06 9.46 -28.50
N SER A 315 -14.58 8.24 -28.33
CA SER A 315 -14.89 7.04 -29.10
C SER A 315 -14.56 5.80 -28.26
N ARG A 316 -14.71 4.60 -28.82
CA ARG A 316 -14.27 3.36 -28.16
C ARG A 316 -12.76 3.29 -27.93
N GLU A 317 -12.00 3.97 -28.79
CA GLU A 317 -10.55 3.96 -28.76
C GLU A 317 -9.93 5.16 -28.03
N HIS A 318 -10.67 6.24 -27.83
CA HIS A 318 -10.13 7.50 -27.32
C HIS A 318 -10.96 8.06 -26.18
N GLY A 319 -10.32 8.38 -25.08
CA GLY A 319 -10.95 8.98 -23.91
C GLY A 319 -10.03 9.92 -23.16
N MET A 320 -10.59 10.58 -22.19
CA MET A 320 -9.90 11.49 -21.30
C MET A 320 -10.40 11.31 -19.87
N VAL A 321 -9.48 11.36 -18.92
CA VAL A 321 -9.76 11.57 -17.49
C VAL A 321 -9.33 12.99 -17.14
N TYR A 322 -10.09 13.66 -16.28
CA TYR A 322 -9.79 15.02 -15.84
C TYR A 322 -10.26 15.24 -14.40
N GLY A 323 -9.71 16.23 -13.73
CA GLY A 323 -10.18 16.57 -12.40
C GLY A 323 -9.65 17.89 -11.88
N VAL A 324 -10.29 18.31 -10.79
CA VAL A 324 -9.91 19.46 -9.96
C VAL A 324 -9.92 18.98 -8.51
N GLU A 325 -8.91 19.36 -7.77
CA GLU A 325 -8.70 18.93 -6.38
C GLU A 325 -8.35 20.13 -5.52
N HIS A 326 -8.93 20.20 -4.34
CA HIS A 326 -8.51 21.07 -3.24
C HIS A 326 -8.15 20.19 -2.06
N ARG A 327 -7.01 20.43 -1.46
CA ARG A 327 -6.50 19.74 -0.28
C ARG A 327 -6.06 20.78 0.75
N GLU A 328 -6.42 20.52 2.00
CA GLU A 328 -5.92 21.24 3.17
C GLU A 328 -5.30 20.23 4.13
N ASP A 329 -4.07 20.48 4.55
CA ASP A 329 -3.36 19.70 5.56
C ASP A 329 -3.16 20.56 6.79
N THR A 330 -3.45 20.05 7.98
CA THR A 330 -3.16 20.73 9.24
C THR A 330 -2.22 19.92 10.13
N SER A 331 -1.47 20.58 11.00
CA SER A 331 -0.61 19.98 12.01
C SER A 331 -0.50 20.93 13.19
N GLY A 332 -1.26 20.71 14.26
CA GLY A 332 -1.42 21.69 15.33
C GLY A 332 -1.93 23.02 14.82
N ASP A 333 -1.15 24.10 15.00
CA ASP A 333 -1.49 25.45 14.53
C ASP A 333 -1.04 25.75 13.08
N LEU A 334 -0.47 24.78 12.38
CA LEU A 334 0.03 24.93 11.02
C LEU A 334 -0.99 24.46 10.01
N ASP A 335 -1.12 25.17 8.90
CA ASP A 335 -2.00 24.80 7.79
C ASP A 335 -1.31 24.94 6.43
N ARG A 336 -1.81 24.20 5.46
CA ARG A 336 -1.37 24.23 4.06
C ARG A 336 -2.53 24.02 3.13
N ASP A 337 -2.72 24.92 2.19
CA ASP A 337 -3.67 24.83 1.09
C ASP A 337 -3.02 24.41 -0.21
N GLN A 338 -3.65 23.50 -0.95
CA GLN A 338 -3.22 23.09 -2.28
C GLN A 338 -4.42 22.95 -3.23
N TRP A 339 -4.30 23.54 -4.41
CA TRP A 339 -5.22 23.35 -5.53
C TRP A 339 -4.52 22.64 -6.68
N ALA A 340 -5.21 21.73 -7.32
CA ALA A 340 -4.69 21.05 -8.50
C ALA A 340 -5.72 20.92 -9.60
N VAL A 341 -5.25 20.95 -10.84
CA VAL A 341 -6.04 20.57 -12.02
C VAL A 341 -5.23 19.57 -12.85
N TYR A 342 -5.87 18.51 -13.31
CA TYR A 342 -5.22 17.49 -14.11
C TYR A 342 -6.09 17.00 -15.25
N SER A 343 -5.43 16.46 -16.28
CA SER A 343 -6.07 15.80 -17.40
C SER A 343 -5.16 14.73 -17.98
N GLU A 344 -5.74 13.62 -18.38
CA GLU A 344 -5.05 12.51 -18.99
C GLU A 344 -5.81 11.99 -20.21
N TYR A 345 -5.19 12.07 -21.36
CA TYR A 345 -5.68 11.45 -22.60
C TYR A 345 -5.26 9.98 -22.65
N ARG A 346 -6.16 9.12 -23.13
CA ARG A 346 -5.95 7.70 -23.39
C ARG A 346 -6.37 7.36 -24.79
N GLY A 347 -5.49 6.71 -25.53
CA GLY A 347 -5.72 6.26 -26.88
C GLY A 347 -5.39 4.80 -27.09
N SER A 348 -6.29 4.08 -27.75
CA SER A 348 -6.09 2.73 -28.27
C SER A 348 -6.03 2.80 -29.81
N TYR A 349 -5.10 2.10 -30.39
CA TYR A 349 -4.88 2.08 -31.83
C TYR A 349 -4.81 0.63 -32.31
N ALA A 350 -5.78 0.24 -33.13
CA ALA A 350 -5.93 -1.10 -33.68
C ALA A 350 -5.97 -2.22 -32.60
N ASP A 351 -6.45 -1.90 -31.40
CA ASP A 351 -6.49 -2.78 -30.22
C ASP A 351 -5.14 -3.41 -29.82
N GLN A 352 -4.06 -2.87 -30.34
CA GLN A 352 -2.69 -3.36 -30.10
C GLN A 352 -1.78 -2.31 -29.47
N ALA A 353 -1.92 -1.04 -29.84
CA ALA A 353 -1.08 0.03 -29.31
C ALA A 353 -1.88 0.97 -28.40
N TYR A 354 -1.39 1.21 -27.21
CA TYR A 354 -2.02 2.03 -26.19
C TYR A 354 -1.08 3.16 -25.79
N VAL A 355 -1.62 4.38 -25.68
CA VAL A 355 -0.86 5.57 -25.33
C VAL A 355 -1.61 6.36 -24.27
N THR A 356 -0.91 6.80 -23.25
CA THR A 356 -1.42 7.68 -22.19
C THR A 356 -0.56 8.95 -22.13
N LEU A 357 -1.22 10.11 -22.06
CA LEU A 357 -0.58 11.41 -21.94
C LEU A 357 -1.29 12.19 -20.84
N GLY A 358 -0.62 12.44 -19.74
CA GLY A 358 -1.16 13.14 -18.58
C GLY A 358 -0.40 14.41 -18.21
N LEU A 359 -1.13 15.41 -17.74
CA LEU A 359 -0.60 16.67 -17.22
C LEU A 359 -1.36 17.04 -15.95
N ARG A 360 -0.61 17.55 -14.95
CA ARG A 360 -1.16 18.10 -13.71
C ARG A 360 -0.46 19.42 -13.38
N HIS A 361 -1.24 20.38 -12.91
CA HIS A 361 -0.79 21.65 -12.39
C HIS A 361 -1.25 21.81 -10.96
N ASP A 362 -0.29 22.00 -10.05
CA ASP A 362 -0.51 22.23 -8.63
C ASP A 362 -0.16 23.68 -8.27
N ASN A 363 -0.93 24.25 -7.34
CA ASN A 363 -0.66 25.53 -6.72
C ASN A 363 -0.82 25.39 -5.20
N ASN A 364 0.27 25.56 -4.48
CA ASN A 364 0.39 25.30 -3.05
C ASN A 364 0.72 26.62 -2.31
N SER A 365 0.18 26.80 -1.10
CA SER A 365 0.39 28.00 -0.29
C SER A 365 1.85 28.25 0.09
N ASP A 366 2.64 27.18 0.31
CA ASP A 366 3.99 27.26 0.85
C ASP A 366 5.06 27.51 -0.24
N PHE A 367 4.97 26.75 -1.36
CA PHE A 367 6.02 26.76 -2.39
C PHE A 367 5.54 27.22 -3.77
N GLY A 368 4.25 27.55 -3.92
CA GLY A 368 3.69 28.07 -5.16
C GLY A 368 3.34 26.96 -6.16
N ARG A 369 3.81 27.08 -7.40
CA ARG A 369 3.31 26.27 -8.52
C ARG A 369 4.26 25.16 -8.90
N PHE A 370 3.69 23.98 -9.21
CA PHE A 370 4.40 22.84 -9.77
C PHE A 370 3.63 22.23 -10.94
N ASN A 371 4.35 21.63 -11.91
CA ASN A 371 3.73 20.89 -13.01
C ASN A 371 4.34 19.50 -13.07
N SER A 372 3.49 18.49 -13.10
CA SER A 372 3.88 17.11 -13.35
C SER A 372 3.25 16.58 -14.63
N PHE A 373 3.88 15.59 -15.23
CA PHE A 373 3.35 14.94 -16.43
C PHE A 373 3.69 13.45 -16.45
N ARG A 374 2.90 12.71 -17.23
CA ARG A 374 3.12 11.29 -17.51
C ARG A 374 2.94 11.01 -18.99
N VAL A 375 3.84 10.19 -19.54
CA VAL A 375 3.72 9.62 -20.87
C VAL A 375 3.93 8.13 -20.74
N SER A 376 2.99 7.34 -21.21
CA SER A 376 3.17 5.89 -21.23
C SER A 376 2.65 5.26 -22.51
N SER A 377 3.21 4.12 -22.89
CA SER A 377 2.80 3.36 -24.07
C SER A 377 2.96 1.86 -23.87
N ALA A 378 2.01 1.10 -24.39
CA ALA A 378 2.09 -0.36 -24.48
C ALA A 378 1.79 -0.81 -25.91
N TYR A 379 2.41 -1.91 -26.32
CA TYR A 379 2.15 -2.54 -27.61
C TYR A 379 2.05 -4.06 -27.44
N LEU A 380 0.99 -4.66 -27.97
CA LEU A 380 0.71 -6.09 -27.93
C LEU A 380 1.16 -6.76 -29.22
N PHE A 381 1.94 -7.82 -29.08
CA PHE A 381 2.28 -8.76 -30.14
C PHE A 381 1.53 -10.06 -29.85
N GLU A 382 0.45 -10.27 -30.56
CA GLU A 382 -0.37 -11.48 -30.44
C GLU A 382 0.30 -12.68 -31.18
N ASP A 383 -0.10 -13.89 -30.82
CA ASP A 383 0.38 -15.14 -31.43
C ASP A 383 1.92 -15.36 -31.35
N VAL A 384 2.58 -14.83 -30.33
CA VAL A 384 4.00 -15.04 -30.07
C VAL A 384 4.19 -16.21 -29.12
N ALA A 385 4.78 -17.32 -29.57
CA ALA A 385 5.05 -18.53 -28.79
C ALA A 385 3.80 -19.06 -28.03
N ASN A 386 2.66 -19.09 -28.69
CA ASN A 386 1.35 -19.46 -28.15
C ASN A 386 0.83 -18.53 -27.05
N GLY A 387 1.13 -17.26 -27.10
CA GLY A 387 0.68 -16.26 -26.14
C GLY A 387 0.76 -14.86 -26.71
N THR A 388 0.62 -13.89 -25.83
CA THR A 388 0.76 -12.46 -26.17
C THR A 388 1.96 -11.86 -25.45
N VAL A 389 2.81 -11.17 -26.18
CA VAL A 389 3.90 -10.35 -25.64
C VAL A 389 3.44 -8.91 -25.62
N LYS A 390 3.53 -8.25 -24.45
CA LYS A 390 3.29 -6.83 -24.29
C LYS A 390 4.61 -6.12 -23.98
N ILE A 391 4.98 -5.16 -24.80
CA ILE A 391 6.09 -4.24 -24.52
C ILE A 391 5.49 -2.97 -23.96
N LYS A 392 6.02 -2.49 -22.83
CA LYS A 392 5.53 -1.29 -22.16
C LYS A 392 6.66 -0.34 -21.81
N SER A 393 6.32 0.95 -21.79
CA SER A 393 7.22 2.02 -21.35
C SER A 393 6.43 3.13 -20.70
N SER A 394 6.93 3.67 -19.61
CA SER A 394 6.36 4.86 -18.98
C SER A 394 7.45 5.82 -18.51
N TYR A 395 7.19 7.10 -18.62
CA TYR A 395 7.96 8.18 -18.04
C TYR A 395 7.03 9.11 -17.30
N GLY A 396 7.32 9.37 -16.03
CA GLY A 396 6.52 10.25 -15.18
C GLY A 396 7.40 11.19 -14.36
N THR A 397 6.81 12.30 -13.95
CA THR A 397 7.38 13.25 -13.00
C THR A 397 6.43 13.41 -11.83
N GLY A 398 6.99 13.64 -10.65
CA GLY A 398 6.27 13.91 -9.42
C GLY A 398 7.01 14.93 -8.57
N PHE A 399 6.45 15.27 -7.44
CA PHE A 399 7.10 16.11 -6.44
C PHE A 399 6.63 15.74 -5.04
N ARG A 400 7.45 16.01 -4.03
CA ARG A 400 7.10 15.97 -2.62
C ARG A 400 7.14 17.40 -2.06
N ALA A 401 6.04 17.83 -1.48
CA ALA A 401 6.03 19.02 -0.66
C ALA A 401 6.93 18.83 0.57
N PRO A 402 7.69 19.83 1.03
CA PRO A 402 8.27 19.79 2.36
C PRO A 402 7.14 19.54 3.39
N SER A 403 7.35 18.74 4.43
CA SER A 403 6.32 18.58 5.47
C SER A 403 6.06 19.90 6.21
N LEU A 404 4.89 20.02 6.85
CA LEU A 404 4.59 21.16 7.72
C LEU A 404 5.63 21.28 8.84
N TYR A 405 6.08 20.14 9.37
CA TYR A 405 7.14 20.09 10.36
C TYR A 405 8.47 20.63 9.83
N GLU A 406 8.94 20.20 8.65
CA GLU A 406 10.19 20.66 8.02
C GLU A 406 10.17 22.18 7.80
N VAL A 407 9.04 22.71 7.30
CA VAL A 407 8.86 24.16 7.06
C VAL A 407 8.87 24.93 8.36
N ASN A 408 8.08 24.51 9.35
CA ASN A 408 7.98 25.18 10.65
C ASN A 408 9.31 25.16 11.40
N HIS A 409 10.01 24.01 11.40
CA HIS A 409 11.32 23.91 12.03
C HIS A 409 12.29 24.95 11.46
N ASN A 410 12.42 25.04 10.14
CA ASN A 410 13.32 25.99 9.51
C ASN A 410 12.92 27.45 9.76
N ALA A 411 11.63 27.73 9.94
CA ALA A 411 11.13 29.08 10.21
C ALA A 411 11.33 29.52 11.67
N THR A 412 11.36 28.57 12.61
CA THR A 412 11.31 28.90 14.06
C THR A 412 12.54 28.45 14.84
N ALA A 413 13.45 27.67 14.24
CA ALA A 413 14.65 27.16 14.93
C ALA A 413 15.56 28.26 15.44
N THR A 414 16.09 28.07 16.64
CA THR A 414 17.03 28.97 17.29
C THR A 414 18.31 28.24 17.69
N ASP A 415 19.42 28.98 17.73
CA ASP A 415 20.68 28.47 18.26
C ASP A 415 20.53 28.10 19.76
N ARG A 416 20.93 26.90 20.13
CA ARG A 416 20.74 26.37 21.49
C ARG A 416 21.50 27.12 22.57
N LEU A 417 22.57 27.85 22.24
CA LEU A 417 23.43 28.56 23.19
C LEU A 417 23.07 30.04 23.28
N THR A 418 22.74 30.66 22.15
CA THR A 418 22.48 32.11 22.06
C THR A 418 21.00 32.45 22.06
N SER A 419 20.12 31.48 21.76
CA SER A 419 18.68 31.68 21.51
C SER A 419 18.37 32.65 20.36
N GLU A 420 19.35 32.92 19.50
CA GLU A 420 19.15 33.73 18.29
C GLU A 420 18.51 32.85 17.19
N PRO A 421 17.65 33.40 16.33
CA PRO A 421 17.09 32.68 15.20
C PRO A 421 18.17 32.13 14.26
N LEU A 422 18.03 30.88 13.82
CA LEU A 422 18.90 30.33 12.79
C LEU A 422 18.46 30.83 11.41
N GLU A 423 19.43 31.23 10.58
CA GLU A 423 19.15 31.61 9.18
C GLU A 423 19.09 30.34 8.29
N LEU A 424 17.99 29.57 8.39
CA LEU A 424 17.77 28.38 7.57
C LEU A 424 17.06 28.74 6.26
N PRO A 425 17.27 27.97 5.19
CA PRO A 425 16.66 28.23 3.89
C PRO A 425 15.16 27.92 3.91
N ILE A 426 14.42 28.67 3.08
CA ILE A 426 13.05 28.30 2.70
C ILE A 426 13.15 27.06 1.80
N LEU A 427 12.45 26.01 2.16
CA LEU A 427 12.44 24.76 1.41
C LEU A 427 11.55 24.88 0.17
N SER A 428 11.99 24.29 -0.92
CA SER A 428 11.21 24.07 -2.14
C SER A 428 10.85 22.58 -2.27
N PRO A 429 9.88 22.20 -3.10
CA PRO A 429 9.56 20.80 -3.29
C PRO A 429 10.75 19.96 -3.77
N GLU A 430 10.81 18.71 -3.35
CA GLU A 430 11.61 17.69 -4.03
C GLU A 430 11.00 17.41 -5.41
N GLU A 431 11.82 17.16 -6.40
CA GLU A 431 11.39 16.89 -7.76
C GLU A 431 11.80 15.47 -8.17
N SER A 432 10.85 14.67 -8.57
CA SER A 432 11.11 13.30 -8.98
C SER A 432 10.79 13.05 -10.44
N ARG A 433 11.49 12.08 -11.03
CA ARG A 433 11.25 11.57 -12.38
C ARG A 433 11.62 10.10 -12.47
N GLY A 434 10.81 9.32 -13.18
CA GLY A 434 11.04 7.89 -13.35
C GLY A 434 10.80 7.43 -14.77
N LEU A 435 11.55 6.43 -15.17
CA LEU A 435 11.46 5.72 -16.45
C LEU A 435 11.34 4.23 -16.18
N ASP A 436 10.33 3.62 -16.76
CA ASP A 436 10.14 2.16 -16.80
C ASP A 436 10.19 1.67 -18.25
N LEU A 437 10.84 0.52 -18.44
CA LEU A 437 10.83 -0.25 -19.69
C LEU A 437 10.53 -1.70 -19.33
N GLY A 438 9.44 -2.25 -19.85
CA GLY A 438 8.98 -3.57 -19.45
C GLY A 438 8.56 -4.44 -20.63
N VAL A 439 8.63 -5.75 -20.39
CA VAL A 439 8.07 -6.78 -21.26
C VAL A 439 7.26 -7.73 -20.40
N GLU A 440 6.02 -7.97 -20.79
CA GLU A 440 5.13 -8.96 -20.18
C GLU A 440 4.81 -10.05 -21.22
N TYR A 441 4.70 -11.28 -20.76
CA TYR A 441 4.27 -12.41 -21.57
C TYR A 441 3.09 -13.11 -20.90
N PHE A 442 2.01 -13.24 -21.62
CA PHE A 442 0.79 -13.93 -21.23
C PHE A 442 0.67 -15.19 -22.10
N GLY A 443 1.01 -16.34 -21.52
CA GLY A 443 1.09 -17.61 -22.23
C GLY A 443 -0.03 -18.59 -21.90
N GLU A 444 0.06 -19.78 -22.51
CA GLU A 444 -0.82 -20.91 -22.19
C GLU A 444 -0.62 -21.36 -20.72
N ASN A 445 -1.59 -22.09 -20.18
CA ASN A 445 -1.61 -22.58 -18.78
C ASN A 445 -1.43 -21.46 -17.74
N SER A 446 -2.00 -20.28 -18.02
CA SER A 446 -1.86 -19.10 -17.16
C SER A 446 -0.40 -18.77 -16.84
N LEU A 447 0.50 -18.94 -17.79
CA LEU A 447 1.89 -18.52 -17.64
C LEU A 447 1.97 -17.00 -17.80
N TYR A 448 2.34 -16.32 -16.71
CA TYR A 448 2.65 -14.91 -16.70
C TYR A 448 4.13 -14.69 -16.40
N LEU A 449 4.81 -13.91 -17.23
CA LEU A 449 6.19 -13.49 -17.03
C LEU A 449 6.27 -11.98 -17.20
N GLU A 450 6.94 -11.30 -16.29
CA GLU A 450 7.22 -9.86 -16.40
C GLU A 450 8.71 -9.59 -16.16
N PHE A 451 9.28 -8.73 -17.00
CA PHE A 451 10.60 -8.15 -16.84
C PHE A 451 10.50 -6.65 -16.93
N VAL A 452 10.98 -5.91 -15.92
CA VAL A 452 11.01 -4.45 -15.92
C VAL A 452 12.40 -3.94 -15.58
N LEU A 453 12.85 -2.96 -16.34
CA LEU A 453 13.97 -2.08 -15.99
C LEU A 453 13.38 -0.77 -15.50
N PHE A 454 13.80 -0.31 -14.32
CA PHE A 454 13.37 0.97 -13.78
C PHE A 454 14.56 1.88 -13.44
N LYS A 455 14.30 3.18 -13.52
CA LYS A 455 15.21 4.22 -13.01
C LYS A 455 14.40 5.38 -12.48
N GLN A 456 14.67 5.76 -11.25
CA GLN A 456 14.09 6.91 -10.56
C GLN A 456 15.19 7.89 -10.15
N VAL A 457 14.84 9.17 -10.07
CA VAL A 457 15.78 10.25 -9.74
C VAL A 457 15.03 11.28 -8.94
N ILE A 458 15.62 11.73 -7.83
CA ILE A 458 15.08 12.81 -6.99
C ILE A 458 16.11 13.92 -6.90
N ASP A 459 15.72 15.12 -7.31
CA ASP A 459 16.49 16.34 -7.16
C ASP A 459 15.97 17.13 -5.95
N LYS A 460 16.85 17.88 -5.29
CA LYS A 460 16.53 18.72 -4.14
C LYS A 460 15.97 17.93 -2.95
N GLU A 461 16.40 16.70 -2.75
CA GLU A 461 15.97 15.87 -1.63
C GLU A 461 16.21 16.61 -0.30
N ILE A 462 15.17 16.64 0.57
CA ILE A 462 15.21 17.33 1.85
C ILE A 462 15.69 16.35 2.91
N GLY A 463 16.68 16.75 3.67
CA GLY A 463 17.24 15.96 4.75
C GLY A 463 17.70 16.82 5.93
N TRP A 464 17.78 16.19 7.09
CA TRP A 464 18.33 16.83 8.29
C TRP A 464 19.83 17.05 8.14
N ASN A 465 20.30 18.24 8.51
CA ASN A 465 21.72 18.60 8.54
C ASN A 465 22.16 18.96 9.96
N ASN A 466 23.05 18.15 10.53
CA ASN A 466 23.53 18.32 11.90
C ASN A 466 24.33 19.63 12.11
N ASP A 467 25.09 20.09 11.10
CA ASP A 467 25.90 21.30 11.21
C ASP A 467 25.03 22.56 11.18
N ALA A 468 23.99 22.57 10.35
CA ALA A 468 23.05 23.68 10.26
C ALA A 468 21.94 23.61 11.34
N PHE A 469 21.80 22.47 12.00
CA PHE A 469 20.70 22.17 12.91
C PHE A 469 19.32 22.46 12.30
N GLY A 470 19.12 22.00 11.07
CA GLY A 470 17.89 22.23 10.30
C GLY A 470 17.81 21.41 9.04
N TYR A 471 16.70 21.55 8.34
CA TYR A 471 16.44 20.83 7.09
C TYR A 471 17.06 21.57 5.90
N LEU A 472 17.86 20.86 5.14
CA LEU A 472 18.50 21.38 3.93
C LEU A 472 18.14 20.54 2.72
N GLN A 473 18.16 21.16 1.55
CA GLN A 473 18.04 20.46 0.28
C GLN A 473 19.41 20.02 -0.23
N SER A 474 19.50 18.78 -0.67
CA SER A 474 20.71 18.23 -1.27
C SER A 474 21.06 18.99 -2.54
N LYS A 475 22.36 19.15 -2.81
CA LYS A 475 22.87 19.74 -4.06
C LYS A 475 23.08 18.69 -5.16
N GLY A 476 23.08 17.42 -4.77
CA GLY A 476 23.18 16.26 -5.66
C GLY A 476 21.81 15.72 -6.05
N THR A 477 21.82 14.57 -6.66
CA THR A 477 20.65 13.87 -7.13
C THR A 477 20.65 12.47 -6.57
N SER A 478 19.63 12.12 -5.84
CA SER A 478 19.43 10.75 -5.36
C SER A 478 18.87 9.88 -6.49
N LYS A 479 19.27 8.61 -6.51
CA LYS A 479 18.97 7.71 -7.63
C LYS A 479 18.52 6.36 -7.09
N SER A 480 17.54 5.76 -7.75
CA SER A 480 17.20 4.36 -7.60
C SER A 480 17.04 3.73 -8.98
N ARG A 481 17.69 2.57 -9.21
CA ARG A 481 17.61 1.84 -10.47
C ARG A 481 17.64 0.34 -10.21
N GLY A 482 17.01 -0.41 -11.08
CA GLY A 482 16.98 -1.84 -10.86
C GLY A 482 16.28 -2.63 -11.94
N VAL A 483 16.07 -3.90 -11.59
CA VAL A 483 15.42 -4.92 -12.42
C VAL A 483 14.38 -5.63 -11.59
N GLU A 484 13.20 -5.81 -12.15
CA GLU A 484 12.12 -6.64 -11.59
C GLU A 484 11.89 -7.83 -12.51
N LEU A 485 11.78 -9.01 -11.93
CA LEU A 485 11.39 -10.26 -12.59
C LEU A 485 10.21 -10.85 -11.84
N ILE A 486 9.15 -11.20 -12.55
CA ILE A 486 7.97 -11.87 -11.99
C ILE A 486 7.67 -13.07 -12.88
N ALA A 487 7.36 -14.20 -12.27
CA ALA A 487 6.91 -15.41 -12.95
C ALA A 487 5.81 -16.08 -12.14
N GLU A 488 4.68 -16.33 -12.80
CA GLU A 488 3.56 -17.04 -12.21
C GLU A 488 3.03 -18.06 -13.21
N THR A 489 2.68 -19.26 -12.75
CA THR A 489 2.15 -20.30 -13.64
C THR A 489 1.35 -21.35 -12.90
N GLN A 490 0.27 -21.78 -13.52
CA GLN A 490 -0.49 -22.96 -13.11
C GLN A 490 0.18 -24.22 -13.67
N VAL A 491 1.03 -24.86 -12.87
CA VAL A 491 1.80 -26.05 -13.31
C VAL A 491 0.90 -27.27 -13.53
N THR A 492 -0.11 -27.42 -12.67
CA THR A 492 -1.18 -28.41 -12.78
C THR A 492 -2.48 -27.76 -12.30
N ASP A 493 -3.64 -28.39 -12.53
CA ASP A 493 -4.93 -27.88 -12.04
C ASP A 493 -4.97 -27.63 -10.52
N THR A 494 -3.99 -28.16 -9.78
CA THR A 494 -3.92 -28.07 -8.32
C THR A 494 -2.69 -27.34 -7.79
N LEU A 495 -1.72 -26.99 -8.65
CA LEU A 495 -0.45 -26.40 -8.22
C LEU A 495 -0.16 -25.10 -8.98
N LEU A 496 -0.16 -24.00 -8.25
CA LEU A 496 0.30 -22.68 -8.69
C LEU A 496 1.71 -22.42 -8.14
N LEU A 497 2.60 -21.94 -8.97
CA LEU A 497 3.91 -21.42 -8.61
C LEU A 497 3.96 -19.93 -8.87
N SER A 498 4.52 -19.19 -7.92
CA SER A 498 4.82 -17.77 -8.07
C SER A 498 6.27 -17.50 -7.66
N ALA A 499 6.96 -16.65 -8.39
CA ALA A 499 8.30 -16.19 -8.03
C ALA A 499 8.47 -14.73 -8.43
N ASN A 500 9.16 -13.97 -7.61
CA ASN A 500 9.63 -12.67 -8.01
C ASN A 500 11.05 -12.43 -7.50
N TYR A 501 11.77 -11.58 -8.21
CA TYR A 501 13.10 -11.12 -7.84
C TYR A 501 13.25 -9.67 -8.22
N THR A 502 13.79 -8.88 -7.30
CA THR A 502 14.13 -7.48 -7.53
C THR A 502 15.60 -7.24 -7.17
N TYR A 503 16.30 -6.61 -8.10
CA TYR A 503 17.58 -5.96 -7.82
C TYR A 503 17.35 -4.46 -7.76
N THR A 504 17.76 -3.82 -6.67
CA THR A 504 17.67 -2.37 -6.47
C THR A 504 19.02 -1.80 -6.07
N ASP A 505 19.49 -0.81 -6.84
CA ASP A 505 20.65 0.00 -6.51
C ASP A 505 20.16 1.42 -6.22
N ALA A 506 20.08 1.75 -4.92
CA ALA A 506 19.55 3.02 -4.42
C ALA A 506 20.65 3.84 -3.73
N GLU A 507 20.90 5.04 -4.24
CA GLU A 507 21.95 5.96 -3.81
C GLU A 507 21.36 7.29 -3.33
N GLN A 508 21.93 7.85 -2.28
CA GLN A 508 21.68 9.21 -1.82
C GLN A 508 22.37 10.23 -2.75
N ALA A 509 22.12 11.52 -2.52
CA ALA A 509 22.66 12.60 -3.33
C ALA A 509 24.19 12.77 -3.27
N ASP A 510 24.85 12.13 -2.31
CA ASP A 510 26.31 12.07 -2.15
C ASP A 510 26.94 10.78 -2.68
N ASP A 511 26.14 9.99 -3.43
CA ASP A 511 26.46 8.68 -3.98
C ASP A 511 26.67 7.56 -2.92
N SER A 512 26.33 7.81 -1.62
CA SER A 512 26.30 6.76 -0.61
C SER A 512 25.03 5.89 -0.77
N PRO A 513 25.05 4.61 -0.39
CA PRO A 513 23.86 3.76 -0.40
C PRO A 513 22.73 4.37 0.45
N ARG A 514 21.49 4.20 0.02
CA ARG A 514 20.33 4.48 0.89
C ARG A 514 20.26 3.45 1.99
N PRO A 515 20.14 3.88 3.27
CA PRO A 515 20.15 2.97 4.40
C PRO A 515 18.94 2.04 4.41
N ARG A 516 19.18 0.80 4.83
CA ARG A 516 18.17 -0.24 5.03
C ARG A 516 17.39 -0.61 3.77
N ILE A 517 17.99 -0.41 2.60
CA ILE A 517 17.44 -0.84 1.32
C ILE A 517 18.19 -2.10 0.86
N PRO A 518 17.52 -3.27 0.84
CA PRO A 518 18.15 -4.48 0.32
C PRO A 518 18.44 -4.36 -1.18
N LYS A 519 19.66 -4.73 -1.59
CA LYS A 519 20.01 -4.79 -3.02
C LYS A 519 19.30 -5.93 -3.74
N HIS A 520 18.98 -7.01 -3.01
CA HIS A 520 18.37 -8.21 -3.57
C HIS A 520 17.16 -8.62 -2.72
N LEU A 521 16.00 -8.65 -3.34
CA LEU A 521 14.77 -9.21 -2.78
C LEU A 521 14.31 -10.36 -3.65
N ALA A 522 13.94 -11.49 -3.05
CA ALA A 522 13.38 -12.62 -3.78
C ALA A 522 12.25 -13.26 -2.98
N ASN A 523 11.21 -13.69 -3.69
CA ASN A 523 10.11 -14.49 -3.13
C ASN A 523 9.83 -15.69 -4.02
N LEU A 524 9.54 -16.83 -3.39
CA LEU A 524 9.12 -18.06 -4.05
C LEU A 524 7.90 -18.62 -3.34
N GLY A 525 6.77 -18.67 -4.03
CA GLY A 525 5.48 -19.11 -3.51
C GLY A 525 5.01 -20.41 -4.18
N PHE A 526 4.40 -21.29 -3.38
CA PHE A 526 3.73 -22.51 -3.80
C PHE A 526 2.32 -22.51 -3.23
N THR A 527 1.31 -22.56 -4.09
CA THR A 527 -0.08 -22.77 -3.66
C THR A 527 -0.55 -24.10 -4.19
N TYR A 528 -0.91 -25.02 -3.30
CA TYR A 528 -1.36 -26.36 -3.65
C TYR A 528 -2.78 -26.61 -3.15
N LYS A 529 -3.70 -26.83 -4.07
CA LYS A 529 -5.12 -27.11 -3.83
C LYS A 529 -5.48 -28.52 -4.32
N PRO A 530 -5.14 -29.59 -3.56
CA PRO A 530 -5.41 -30.97 -3.99
C PRO A 530 -6.90 -31.28 -4.10
N THR A 531 -7.73 -30.53 -3.40
CA THR A 531 -9.20 -30.61 -3.46
C THR A 531 -9.78 -29.20 -3.34
N GLY A 532 -11.05 -29.03 -3.69
CA GLY A 532 -11.74 -27.74 -3.46
C GLY A 532 -11.82 -27.31 -1.99
N ALA A 533 -11.62 -28.25 -1.05
CA ALA A 533 -11.70 -27.95 0.39
C ALA A 533 -10.34 -27.69 1.05
N LEU A 534 -9.22 -28.11 0.46
CA LEU A 534 -7.89 -28.01 1.07
C LEU A 534 -6.98 -27.09 0.24
N SER A 535 -6.43 -26.07 0.88
CA SER A 535 -5.41 -25.18 0.32
C SER A 535 -4.18 -25.15 1.22
N LEU A 536 -3.01 -25.30 0.62
CA LEU A 536 -1.71 -25.13 1.27
C LEU A 536 -0.96 -24.03 0.53
N LEU A 537 -0.38 -23.10 1.29
CA LEU A 537 0.52 -22.07 0.77
C LEU A 537 1.85 -22.19 1.50
N VAL A 538 2.94 -22.08 0.76
CA VAL A 538 4.30 -21.95 1.31
C VAL A 538 4.97 -20.79 0.60
N ASN A 539 5.57 -19.90 1.35
CA ASN A 539 6.31 -18.77 0.81
C ASN A 539 7.71 -18.71 1.43
N LEU A 540 8.73 -18.58 0.60
CA LEU A 540 10.11 -18.33 0.99
C LEU A 540 10.47 -16.94 0.49
N ARG A 541 10.83 -16.04 1.41
CA ARG A 541 11.37 -14.73 1.07
C ARG A 541 12.84 -14.63 1.46
N SER A 542 13.61 -13.86 0.71
CA SER A 542 15.02 -13.60 0.94
C SER A 542 15.29 -12.11 0.74
N SER A 543 16.08 -11.55 1.65
CA SER A 543 16.56 -10.16 1.63
C SER A 543 18.06 -10.15 1.80
N ALA A 544 18.79 -9.40 0.96
CA ALA A 544 20.25 -9.39 1.00
C ALA A 544 20.84 -8.05 0.54
N GLY A 545 22.00 -7.72 1.11
CA GLY A 545 22.84 -6.59 0.70
C GLY A 545 22.35 -5.23 1.18
N ALA A 546 21.70 -5.15 2.33
CA ALA A 546 21.34 -3.89 2.99
C ALA A 546 22.50 -3.33 3.84
N GLU A 547 22.54 -2.01 3.95
CA GLU A 547 23.49 -1.28 4.81
C GLU A 547 22.69 -0.35 5.73
N ASP A 548 23.12 -0.16 6.98
CA ASP A 548 22.48 0.75 7.93
C ASP A 548 22.98 2.20 7.75
N THR A 549 22.42 3.11 8.52
CA THR A 549 22.70 4.57 8.51
C THR A 549 24.16 4.93 8.80
N ASP A 550 24.89 4.07 9.49
CA ASP A 550 26.33 4.23 9.80
C ASP A 550 27.26 3.56 8.74
N GLY A 551 26.66 2.91 7.72
CA GLY A 551 27.36 2.17 6.67
C GLY A 551 27.75 0.75 7.08
N SER A 552 27.33 0.25 8.23
CA SER A 552 27.49 -1.16 8.59
C SER A 552 26.56 -2.05 7.74
N SER A 553 27.01 -3.28 7.46
CA SER A 553 26.19 -4.26 6.75
C SER A 553 25.11 -4.82 7.67
N ILE A 554 23.88 -4.92 7.17
CA ILE A 554 22.81 -5.69 7.79
C ILE A 554 22.89 -7.11 7.24
N ASP A 555 22.74 -8.12 8.10
CA ASP A 555 22.86 -9.52 7.71
C ASP A 555 21.79 -9.94 6.72
N ASP A 556 22.17 -10.76 5.73
CA ASP A 556 21.25 -11.36 4.79
C ASP A 556 20.39 -12.42 5.50
N TYR A 557 19.10 -12.50 5.15
CA TYR A 557 18.20 -13.46 5.81
C TYR A 557 17.22 -14.14 4.83
N GLN A 558 16.67 -15.27 5.27
CA GLN A 558 15.65 -16.04 4.55
C GLN A 558 14.55 -16.48 5.52
N VAL A 559 13.31 -16.13 5.21
CA VAL A 559 12.16 -16.45 6.06
C VAL A 559 11.21 -17.37 5.30
N LEU A 560 10.82 -18.46 5.96
CA LEU A 560 9.89 -19.46 5.45
C LEU A 560 8.56 -19.37 6.20
N ASP A 561 7.49 -19.07 5.47
CA ASP A 561 6.12 -19.02 5.98
C ASP A 561 5.26 -20.08 5.30
N ALA A 562 4.27 -20.60 6.01
CA ALA A 562 3.31 -21.55 5.42
C ALA A 562 1.93 -21.40 6.05
N SER A 563 0.89 -21.69 5.27
CA SER A 563 -0.48 -21.81 5.76
C SER A 563 -1.21 -23.02 5.19
N VAL A 564 -2.10 -23.57 5.99
CA VAL A 564 -3.01 -24.68 5.61
C VAL A 564 -4.42 -24.24 5.96
N ARG A 565 -5.31 -24.23 4.98
CA ARG A 565 -6.73 -23.90 5.13
C ARG A 565 -7.57 -25.09 4.71
N TYR A 566 -8.53 -25.46 5.54
CA TYR A 566 -9.43 -26.56 5.27
C TYR A 566 -10.89 -26.16 5.47
N GLN A 567 -11.66 -26.21 4.40
CA GLN A 567 -13.10 -25.95 4.40
C GLN A 567 -13.84 -27.18 4.93
N LEU A 568 -14.31 -27.13 6.18
CA LEU A 568 -15.06 -28.21 6.83
C LEU A 568 -16.43 -28.41 6.20
N ASN A 569 -17.07 -27.31 5.79
CA ASN A 569 -18.34 -27.26 5.08
C ASN A 569 -18.48 -25.90 4.40
N ASN A 570 -19.59 -25.65 3.70
CA ASN A 570 -19.80 -24.39 2.96
C ASN A 570 -19.75 -23.11 3.81
N ALA A 571 -19.91 -23.22 5.13
CA ALA A 571 -19.95 -22.09 6.05
C ALA A 571 -18.74 -22.01 6.98
N THR A 572 -17.87 -23.02 7.03
CA THR A 572 -16.81 -23.09 8.05
C THR A 572 -15.47 -23.48 7.44
N THR A 573 -14.48 -22.66 7.64
CA THR A 573 -13.08 -22.93 7.30
C THR A 573 -12.24 -22.89 8.56
N VAL A 574 -11.36 -23.86 8.76
CA VAL A 574 -10.32 -23.83 9.79
C VAL A 574 -8.97 -23.66 9.13
N TYR A 575 -8.04 -23.02 9.81
CA TYR A 575 -6.71 -22.85 9.28
C TYR A 575 -5.64 -22.87 10.37
N ILE A 576 -4.44 -23.19 9.93
CA ILE A 576 -3.20 -23.05 10.72
C ILE A 576 -2.21 -22.30 9.82
N ARG A 577 -1.52 -21.35 10.39
CA ARG A 577 -0.41 -20.66 9.74
C ARG A 577 0.83 -20.66 10.62
N GLY A 578 2.00 -20.69 9.99
CA GLY A 578 3.28 -20.57 10.66
C GLY A 578 4.11 -19.51 9.96
N GLU A 579 4.75 -18.69 10.75
CA GLU A 579 5.66 -17.63 10.33
C GLU A 579 7.07 -17.95 10.82
N ASN A 580 8.06 -17.60 10.01
CA ASN A 580 9.47 -17.87 10.30
C ASN A 580 9.72 -19.33 10.75
N LEU A 581 9.18 -20.30 10.00
CA LEU A 581 9.22 -21.73 10.36
C LEU A 581 10.63 -22.31 10.46
N ALA A 582 11.62 -21.63 9.89
CA ALA A 582 13.03 -22.01 10.00
C ALA A 582 13.72 -21.44 11.27
N ASP A 583 12.99 -20.63 12.05
CA ASP A 583 13.51 -19.94 13.23
C ASP A 583 14.77 -19.10 12.92
N GLU A 584 14.70 -18.37 11.81
CA GLU A 584 15.78 -17.47 11.39
C GLU A 584 15.86 -16.28 12.35
N ASP A 585 17.05 -16.03 12.85
CA ASP A 585 17.37 -14.87 13.70
C ASP A 585 17.91 -13.76 12.80
N TYR A 586 17.15 -12.65 12.66
CA TYR A 586 17.49 -11.56 11.75
C TYR A 586 17.00 -10.21 12.28
N GLU A 587 17.60 -9.14 11.81
CA GLU A 587 17.18 -7.76 12.09
C GLU A 587 16.89 -7.03 10.76
N GLU A 588 15.81 -6.29 10.70
CA GLU A 588 15.52 -5.37 9.59
C GLU A 588 16.04 -3.97 9.88
N VAL A 589 16.04 -3.64 11.16
CA VAL A 589 16.61 -2.42 11.74
C VAL A 589 17.56 -2.83 12.85
N PRO A 590 18.87 -2.56 12.71
CA PRO A 590 19.85 -2.98 13.70
C PRO A 590 19.51 -2.54 15.13
N GLY A 591 19.59 -3.50 16.05
CA GLY A 591 19.22 -3.34 17.45
C GLY A 591 17.75 -3.60 17.76
N TYR A 592 16.95 -4.05 16.79
CA TYR A 592 15.56 -4.47 17.00
C TYR A 592 15.37 -5.93 16.62
N ASN A 593 14.81 -6.69 17.55
CA ASN A 593 14.47 -8.10 17.33
C ASN A 593 13.35 -8.26 16.29
N THR A 594 13.32 -9.42 15.66
CA THR A 594 12.19 -9.90 14.85
C THR A 594 11.58 -11.14 15.49
N ALA A 595 10.34 -11.48 15.12
CA ALA A 595 9.68 -12.66 15.62
C ALA A 595 10.43 -13.93 15.24
N GLY A 596 10.70 -14.82 16.19
CA GLY A 596 11.15 -16.19 15.96
C GLY A 596 10.05 -17.05 15.31
N ALA A 597 10.25 -18.38 15.31
CA ALA A 597 9.23 -19.30 14.77
C ALA A 597 7.90 -19.17 15.52
N ALA A 598 6.83 -18.84 14.80
CA ALA A 598 5.51 -18.60 15.35
C ALA A 598 4.45 -19.46 14.66
N ALA A 599 3.38 -19.81 15.40
CA ALA A 599 2.27 -20.57 14.88
C ALA A 599 0.94 -20.04 15.42
N TYR A 600 -0.06 -19.99 14.53
CA TYR A 600 -1.39 -19.50 14.83
C TYR A 600 -2.45 -20.45 14.26
N ALA A 601 -3.59 -20.53 14.91
CA ALA A 601 -4.71 -21.35 14.45
C ALA A 601 -6.01 -20.55 14.55
N GLY A 602 -6.86 -20.67 13.55
CA GLY A 602 -8.10 -19.91 13.50
C GLY A 602 -9.25 -20.64 12.83
N VAL A 603 -10.41 -20.05 12.99
CA VAL A 603 -11.67 -20.49 12.37
C VAL A 603 -12.38 -19.30 11.73
N GLU A 604 -12.93 -19.52 10.55
CA GLU A 604 -13.76 -18.56 9.84
C GLU A 604 -15.14 -19.16 9.59
N PHE A 605 -16.16 -18.35 9.79
CA PHE A 605 -17.55 -18.66 9.46
C PHE A 605 -18.04 -17.68 8.42
N SER A 606 -18.60 -18.17 7.31
CA SER A 606 -19.20 -17.36 6.24
C SER A 606 -20.62 -17.85 5.94
N PHE A 607 -21.59 -16.95 5.93
CA PHE A 607 -23.02 -17.27 5.78
C PHE A 607 -23.64 -16.50 4.63
#